data_7c05d4d496271a4d8de66f5de8baafe9
#
_entry.id   7c05d4d496271a4d8de66f5de8baafe9
#
_cell.length_a   1.000
_cell.length_b   1.000
_cell.length_c   1.000
_cell.angle_alpha   90.00
_cell.angle_beta   90.00
_cell.angle_gamma   90.00
#
_symmetry.space_group_name_H-M   'P 1'
#
loop_
_entity.id
_entity.type
_entity.pdbx_description
1 polymer ?
#
loop_
_entity_poly.entity_id
_entity_poly.type
_entity_poly.pdbx_seq_one_letter_code
_entity_poly.pdbx_strand_id
1 'polypeptide(L)'
;MQHITIALPDELSAALASPGQDLSRSAFEALALTAYRERKITAAQLRQLLGYETRMEVDAFLQKHGVELEYTQEDLERDRETLRRFGL
;
A
#
# COMPACT_ATOMS: atom_id res chain seq x y z
N MET A 1 -16.00 8.17 -6.67
CA MET A 1 -14.85 7.32 -7.08
C MET A 1 -14.49 7.62 -8.53
N GLN A 2 -13.21 7.75 -8.79
CA GLN A 2 -12.75 8.05 -10.16
C GLN A 2 -12.32 6.77 -10.86
N HIS A 3 -12.78 6.57 -12.09
CA HIS A 3 -12.41 5.43 -12.92
C HIS A 3 -11.44 5.87 -14.01
N ILE A 4 -10.36 5.10 -14.16
CA ILE A 4 -9.33 5.36 -15.17
C ILE A 4 -9.22 4.16 -16.09
N THR A 5 -9.31 4.41 -17.38
CA THR A 5 -9.08 3.37 -18.39
C THR A 5 -7.72 3.63 -19.04
N ILE A 6 -6.85 2.63 -18.98
CA ILE A 6 -5.49 2.72 -19.52
C ILE A 6 -5.25 1.56 -20.49
N ALA A 7 -4.72 1.89 -21.67
CA ALA A 7 -4.27 0.86 -22.60
C ALA A 7 -2.88 0.38 -22.17
N LEU A 8 -2.75 -0.90 -21.88
CA LEU A 8 -1.48 -1.51 -21.46
C LEU A 8 -0.88 -2.31 -22.63
N PRO A 9 0.40 -2.09 -22.95
CA PRO A 9 1.11 -2.99 -23.86
C PRO A 9 1.13 -4.41 -23.31
N ASP A 10 1.16 -5.40 -24.20
CA ASP A 10 1.13 -6.82 -23.81
C ASP A 10 2.26 -7.18 -22.85
N GLU A 11 3.44 -6.63 -23.04
CA GLU A 11 4.58 -6.86 -22.15
C GLU A 11 4.31 -6.40 -20.73
N LEU A 12 3.70 -5.22 -20.58
CA LEU A 12 3.38 -4.68 -19.27
C LEU A 12 2.24 -5.45 -18.62
N SER A 13 1.22 -5.83 -19.39
CA SER A 13 0.13 -6.67 -18.89
C SER A 13 0.65 -8.00 -18.37
N ALA A 14 1.55 -8.64 -19.12
CA ALA A 14 2.16 -9.90 -18.70
C ALA A 14 3.00 -9.74 -17.44
N ALA A 15 3.73 -8.63 -17.33
CA ALA A 15 4.58 -8.35 -16.15
C ALA A 15 3.74 -8.11 -14.89
N LEU A 16 2.57 -7.50 -15.02
CA LEU A 16 1.68 -7.22 -13.89
C LEU A 16 0.79 -8.40 -13.54
N ALA A 17 0.55 -9.30 -14.49
CA ALA A 17 -0.32 -10.45 -14.28
C ALA A 17 0.32 -11.44 -13.30
N SER A 18 -0.44 -11.84 -12.29
CA SER A 18 -0.04 -12.90 -11.37
C SER A 18 -1.03 -14.05 -11.47
N PRO A 19 -0.59 -15.31 -11.36
CA PRO A 19 -1.50 -16.46 -11.39
C PRO A 19 -2.60 -16.30 -10.33
N GLY A 20 -3.86 -16.40 -10.77
CA GLY A 20 -5.00 -16.30 -9.88
C GLY A 20 -5.36 -14.90 -9.43
N GLN A 21 -4.67 -13.87 -9.91
CA GLN A 21 -4.95 -12.48 -9.56
C GLN A 21 -5.54 -11.71 -10.74
N ASP A 22 -6.53 -10.85 -10.45
CA ASP A 22 -7.10 -9.95 -11.44
C ASP A 22 -6.11 -8.84 -11.77
N LEU A 23 -5.93 -8.56 -13.06
CA LEU A 23 -5.04 -7.51 -13.53
C LEU A 23 -5.45 -6.13 -12.99
N SER A 24 -6.75 -5.86 -12.89
CA SER A 24 -7.25 -4.61 -12.30
C SER A 24 -6.81 -4.45 -10.86
N ARG A 25 -6.84 -5.53 -10.08
CA ARG A 25 -6.38 -5.52 -8.69
C ARG A 25 -4.88 -5.29 -8.61
N SER A 26 -4.10 -5.95 -9.47
CA SER A 26 -2.65 -5.77 -9.53
C SER A 26 -2.27 -4.33 -9.88
N ALA A 27 -2.98 -3.71 -10.83
CA ALA A 27 -2.77 -2.32 -11.20
C ALA A 27 -3.11 -1.38 -10.04
N PHE A 28 -4.21 -1.64 -9.34
CA PHE A 28 -4.62 -0.85 -8.17
C PHE A 28 -3.55 -0.92 -7.08
N GLU A 29 -3.06 -2.12 -6.78
CA GLU A 29 -2.01 -2.31 -5.78
C GLU A 29 -0.73 -1.57 -6.17
N ALA A 30 -0.34 -1.61 -7.45
CA ALA A 30 0.83 -0.90 -7.94
C ALA A 30 0.70 0.61 -7.78
N LEU A 31 -0.48 1.16 -8.08
CA LEU A 31 -0.74 2.60 -7.92
C LEU A 31 -0.74 3.00 -6.45
N ALA A 32 -1.37 2.21 -5.60
CA ALA A 32 -1.38 2.46 -4.15
C ALA A 32 0.02 2.42 -3.58
N LEU A 33 0.83 1.45 -4.01
CA LEU A 33 2.21 1.32 -3.59
C LEU A 33 3.04 2.53 -4.03
N THR A 34 2.85 3.00 -5.27
CA THR A 34 3.52 4.18 -5.79
C THR A 34 3.18 5.42 -4.96
N ALA A 35 1.91 5.61 -4.63
CA ALA A 35 1.46 6.72 -3.81
C ALA A 35 2.11 6.68 -2.41
N TYR A 36 2.23 5.49 -1.84
CA TYR A 36 2.89 5.32 -0.55
C TYR A 36 4.39 5.64 -0.64
N ARG A 37 5.08 5.16 -1.67
CA ARG A 37 6.50 5.44 -1.90
C ARG A 37 6.78 6.92 -2.06
N GLU A 38 5.88 7.62 -2.75
CA GLU A 38 5.99 9.06 -2.98
C GLU A 38 5.47 9.87 -1.80
N ARG A 39 5.08 9.21 -0.71
CA ARG A 39 4.58 9.82 0.53
C ARG A 39 3.33 10.66 0.34
N LYS A 40 2.52 10.29 -0.65
CA LYS A 40 1.23 10.94 -0.90
C LYS A 40 0.13 10.38 -0.01
N ILE A 41 0.31 9.15 0.49
CA ILE A 41 -0.61 8.52 1.43
C ILE A 41 0.18 7.91 2.58
N THR A 42 -0.50 7.75 3.73
CA THR A 42 0.08 7.12 4.92
C THR A 42 -0.08 5.61 4.88
N ALA A 43 0.64 4.91 5.76
CA ALA A 43 0.46 3.47 5.92
C ALA A 43 -0.97 3.10 6.32
N ALA A 44 -1.63 3.92 7.15
CA ALA A 44 -3.01 3.71 7.54
C ALA A 44 -3.96 3.84 6.34
N GLN A 45 -3.72 4.83 5.48
CA GLN A 45 -4.49 5.00 4.25
C GLN A 45 -4.26 3.84 3.28
N LEU A 46 -3.02 3.38 3.14
CA LEU A 46 -2.70 2.22 2.32
C LEU A 46 -3.43 0.97 2.83
N ARG A 47 -3.46 0.77 4.14
CA ARG A 47 -4.19 -0.33 4.76
C ARG A 47 -5.67 -0.31 4.38
N GLN A 48 -6.30 0.85 4.48
CA GLN A 48 -7.71 1.02 4.13
C GLN A 48 -7.97 0.77 2.64
N LEU A 49 -7.10 1.30 1.78
CA LEU A 49 -7.23 1.15 0.33
C LEU A 49 -7.13 -0.32 -0.10
N LEU A 50 -6.23 -1.07 0.51
CA LEU A 50 -6.01 -2.48 0.17
C LEU A 50 -6.98 -3.42 0.89
N GLY A 51 -7.77 -2.90 1.83
CA GLY A 51 -8.74 -3.68 2.57
C GLY A 51 -8.13 -4.60 3.62
N TYR A 52 -6.94 -4.31 4.09
CA TYR A 52 -6.30 -5.08 5.15
C TYR A 52 -6.83 -4.68 6.52
N GLU A 53 -7.00 -5.65 7.38
CA GLU A 53 -7.50 -5.42 8.74
C GLU A 53 -6.43 -4.99 9.71
N THR A 54 -5.17 -5.41 9.48
CA THR A 54 -4.07 -5.14 10.40
C THR A 54 -2.90 -4.48 9.68
N ARG A 55 -2.09 -3.77 10.46
CA ARG A 55 -0.85 -3.18 9.96
C ARG A 55 0.17 -4.25 9.58
N MET A 56 0.14 -5.39 10.27
CA MET A 56 1.05 -6.50 9.97
C MET A 56 0.85 -7.00 8.53
N GLU A 57 -0.39 -7.01 8.05
CA GLU A 57 -0.70 -7.37 6.66
C GLU A 57 -0.11 -6.37 5.67
N VAL A 58 -0.16 -5.08 6.01
CA VAL A 58 0.46 -4.02 5.20
C VAL A 58 1.97 -4.19 5.15
N ASP A 59 2.58 -4.46 6.30
CA ASP A 59 4.02 -4.67 6.39
C ASP A 59 4.45 -5.86 5.53
N ALA A 60 3.69 -6.95 5.57
CA ALA A 60 3.95 -8.12 4.73
C ALA A 60 3.82 -7.79 3.24
N PHE A 61 2.82 -7.01 2.87
CA PHE A 61 2.63 -6.54 1.50
C PHE A 61 3.81 -5.70 1.03
N LEU A 62 4.28 -4.77 1.86
CA LEU A 62 5.42 -3.91 1.53
C LEU A 62 6.71 -4.73 1.39
N GLN A 63 6.93 -5.68 2.28
CA GLN A 63 8.09 -6.57 2.19
C GLN A 63 8.07 -7.42 0.91
N LYS A 64 6.91 -7.93 0.55
CA LYS A 64 6.72 -8.71 -0.67
C LYS A 64 7.11 -7.91 -1.92
N HIS A 65 6.86 -6.61 -1.91
CA HIS A 65 7.19 -5.72 -3.02
C HIS A 65 8.54 -5.01 -2.88
N GLY A 66 9.35 -5.41 -1.91
CA GLY A 66 10.69 -4.86 -1.71
C GLY A 66 10.72 -3.42 -1.25
N VAL A 67 9.66 -2.94 -0.62
CA VAL A 67 9.58 -1.58 -0.12
C VAL A 67 10.00 -1.56 1.35
N GLU A 68 11.00 -0.74 1.65
CA GLU A 68 11.42 -0.56 3.04
C GLU A 68 10.37 0.24 3.81
N LEU A 69 10.14 -0.19 5.05
CA LEU A 69 9.30 0.53 5.98
C LEU A 69 10.07 1.75 6.48
N GLU A 70 9.81 2.89 5.86
CA GLU A 70 10.36 4.14 6.36
C GLU A 70 9.39 4.74 7.37
N TYR A 71 9.79 4.72 8.64
CA TYR A 71 9.09 5.47 9.66
C TYR A 71 9.57 6.92 9.60
N THR A 72 8.68 7.83 9.22
CA THR A 72 8.95 9.25 9.37
C THR A 72 8.82 9.62 10.85
N GLN A 73 9.40 10.74 11.23
CA GLN A 73 9.28 11.23 12.60
C GLN A 73 7.82 11.45 13.00
N GLU A 74 6.98 11.83 12.05
CA GLU A 74 5.53 11.96 12.26
C GLU A 74 4.88 10.62 12.60
N ASP A 75 5.25 9.56 11.91
CA ASP A 75 4.72 8.22 12.18
C ASP A 75 5.09 7.75 13.58
N LEU A 76 6.31 8.02 14.02
CA LEU A 76 6.76 7.69 15.37
C LEU A 76 5.98 8.48 16.43
N GLU A 77 5.72 9.77 16.17
CA GLU A 77 4.95 10.60 17.09
C GLU A 77 3.50 10.13 17.20
N ARG A 78 2.88 9.75 16.08
CA ARG A 78 1.53 9.18 16.07
C ARG A 78 1.46 7.88 16.86
N ASP A 79 2.43 7.01 16.68
CA ASP A 79 2.49 5.75 17.43
C ASP A 79 2.64 6.02 18.93
N ARG A 80 3.43 7.01 19.31
CA ARG A 80 3.57 7.42 20.71
C ARG A 80 2.27 7.96 21.28
N GLU A 81 1.55 8.80 20.54
CA GLU A 81 0.25 9.31 20.95
C GLU A 81 -0.77 8.19 21.13
N THR A 82 -0.80 7.26 20.22
CA THR A 82 -1.67 6.10 20.30
C THR A 82 -1.37 5.27 21.53
N LEU A 83 -0.10 5.03 21.82
CA LEU A 83 0.33 4.30 23.02
C LEU A 83 -0.06 5.04 24.30
N ARG A 84 0.07 6.36 24.32
CA ARG A 84 -0.36 7.18 25.46
C ARG A 84 -1.86 7.09 25.71
N ARG A 85 -2.67 7.10 24.64
CA ARG A 85 -4.13 6.98 24.75
C ARG A 85 -4.55 5.66 25.41
N PHE A 86 -3.81 4.59 25.17
CA PHE A 86 -4.08 3.28 25.74
C PHE A 86 -3.40 3.06 27.09
N GLY A 87 -2.69 4.06 27.62
CA GLY A 87 -2.04 3.96 28.92
C GLY A 87 -0.82 3.05 28.95
N LEU A 88 -0.22 2.86 27.80
CA LEU A 88 0.97 2.00 27.66
C LEU A 88 2.27 2.79 27.75
#